data_e51e780f7b4d43e1fd7cfbb5533eee85
#
_entry.id   e51e780f7b4d43e1fd7cfbb5533eee85
#
_cell.length_a   1.000
_cell.length_b   1.000
_cell.length_c   1.000
_cell.angle_alpha   90.00
_cell.angle_beta   90.00
_cell.angle_gamma   90.00
#
_symmetry.space_group_name_H-M   'P 1'
#
loop_
_entity.id
_entity.type
_entity.pdbx_description
1 polymer ?
#
loop_
_entity_poly.entity_id
_entity_poly.type
_entity_poly.pdbx_seq_one_letter_code
_entity_poly.pdbx_strand_id
1 'polypeptide(L)'
;MIQFEGPDTIAAVLLESVPGTAGIIIPPKDYFKGVREITKKYSILMITDEVMAGFGRTGFWFALDDYDYTPDIISFAKGCNSGYVPAGGVIMSDPVAHRFDDIVFPGGLTYSGHPLAMGAIVATQEAMEEEHIVDNAYTIGKDVLGPQLTALYDKHPKIG
;
A
#
# COMPACT_ATOMS: atom_id res chain seq x y z
N MET A 1 -5.47 -22.11 9.04
CA MET A 1 -6.64 -21.47 8.39
C MET A 1 -6.76 -21.90 6.94
N ILE A 2 -5.85 -21.57 6.02
CA ILE A 2 -5.94 -21.92 4.58
C ILE A 2 -6.22 -23.43 4.35
N GLN A 3 -5.47 -24.31 5.00
CA GLN A 3 -5.70 -25.77 4.88
C GLN A 3 -7.04 -26.24 5.44
N PHE A 4 -7.54 -25.56 6.45
CA PHE A 4 -8.82 -25.91 7.08
C PHE A 4 -10.01 -25.46 6.21
N GLU A 5 -9.93 -24.26 5.61
CA GLU A 5 -10.96 -23.73 4.73
C GLU A 5 -10.94 -24.37 3.33
N GLY A 6 -9.83 -24.99 2.97
CA GLY A 6 -9.59 -25.52 1.62
C GLY A 6 -8.96 -24.47 0.70
N PRO A 7 -7.69 -24.63 0.29
CA PRO A 7 -6.97 -23.65 -0.52
C PRO A 7 -7.72 -23.20 -1.77
N ASP A 8 -8.41 -24.14 -2.42
CA ASP A 8 -9.13 -23.91 -3.68
C ASP A 8 -10.39 -23.01 -3.51
N THR A 9 -10.80 -22.74 -2.27
CA THR A 9 -11.94 -21.87 -1.97
C THR A 9 -11.54 -20.43 -1.69
N ILE A 10 -10.22 -20.14 -1.63
CA ILE A 10 -9.68 -18.82 -1.26
C ILE A 10 -9.11 -18.15 -2.49
N ALA A 11 -9.73 -17.06 -2.93
CA ALA A 11 -9.27 -16.29 -4.09
C ALA A 11 -8.06 -15.42 -3.78
N ALA A 12 -8.08 -14.73 -2.65
CA ALA A 12 -7.03 -13.79 -2.27
C ALA A 12 -6.90 -13.61 -0.75
N VAL A 13 -5.73 -13.11 -0.34
CA VAL A 13 -5.47 -12.53 0.98
C VAL A 13 -5.26 -11.03 0.78
N LEU A 14 -6.05 -10.21 1.47
CA LEU A 14 -5.94 -8.76 1.43
C LEU A 14 -5.45 -8.24 2.79
N LEU A 15 -4.37 -7.45 2.77
CA LEU A 15 -3.73 -6.90 3.96
C LEU A 15 -3.31 -5.45 3.72
N GLU A 16 -3.40 -4.60 4.74
CA GLU A 16 -2.71 -3.31 4.74
C GLU A 16 -1.23 -3.52 5.06
N SER A 17 -0.32 -2.79 4.39
CA SER A 17 1.13 -2.83 4.70
C SER A 17 1.40 -2.32 6.11
N VAL A 18 0.71 -1.27 6.51
CA VAL A 18 0.66 -0.76 7.89
C VAL A 18 -0.81 -0.48 8.20
N PRO A 19 -1.48 -1.34 8.98
CA PRO A 19 -2.86 -1.12 9.39
C PRO A 19 -3.04 0.20 10.12
N GLY A 20 -3.78 1.12 9.50
CA GLY A 20 -3.94 2.48 10.00
C GLY A 20 -5.00 2.59 11.09
N THR A 21 -6.25 2.34 10.75
CA THR A 21 -7.38 2.52 11.67
C THR A 21 -7.42 1.50 12.80
N ALA A 22 -6.70 0.40 12.66
CA ALA A 22 -6.53 -0.61 13.71
C ALA A 22 -5.53 -0.20 14.80
N GLY A 23 -4.86 0.95 14.69
CA GLY A 23 -3.95 1.49 15.70
C GLY A 23 -2.50 1.64 15.25
N ILE A 24 -2.25 1.80 13.95
CA ILE A 24 -0.91 1.94 13.36
C ILE A 24 -0.01 0.77 13.78
N ILE A 25 -0.42 -0.43 13.39
CA ILE A 25 0.29 -1.66 13.75
C ILE A 25 1.43 -1.88 12.77
N ILE A 26 2.66 -1.85 13.26
CA ILE A 26 3.85 -2.14 12.44
C ILE A 26 4.07 -3.66 12.40
N PRO A 27 3.97 -4.31 11.22
CA PRO A 27 4.19 -5.74 11.10
C PRO A 27 5.64 -6.12 11.39
N PRO A 28 5.90 -7.33 11.92
CA PRO A 28 7.26 -7.85 12.03
C PRO A 28 7.95 -7.92 10.66
N LYS A 29 9.29 -7.75 10.65
CA LYS A 29 10.10 -7.62 9.41
C LYS A 29 9.81 -8.69 8.34
N ASP A 30 9.66 -9.95 8.74
CA ASP A 30 9.49 -11.07 7.79
C ASP A 30 8.02 -11.49 7.59
N TYR A 31 7.08 -10.73 8.14
CA TYR A 31 5.65 -11.09 8.11
C TYR A 31 5.12 -11.19 6.68
N PHE A 32 5.28 -10.17 5.87
CA PHE A 32 4.77 -10.14 4.50
C PHE A 32 5.46 -11.13 3.58
N LYS A 33 6.77 -11.34 3.77
CA LYS A 33 7.52 -12.37 3.05
C LYS A 33 6.95 -13.75 3.33
N GLY A 34 6.70 -14.08 4.59
CA GLY A 34 6.06 -15.34 4.97
C GLY A 34 4.64 -15.48 4.41
N VAL A 35 3.83 -14.42 4.44
CA VAL A 35 2.49 -14.42 3.82
C VAL A 35 2.60 -14.64 2.32
N ARG A 36 3.55 -13.96 1.64
CA ARG A 36 3.76 -14.13 0.19
C ARG A 36 4.19 -15.55 -0.19
N GLU A 37 5.07 -16.17 0.57
CA GLU A 37 5.45 -17.57 0.37
C GLU A 37 4.25 -18.52 0.48
N ILE A 38 3.40 -18.30 1.48
CA ILE A 38 2.18 -19.09 1.68
C ILE A 38 1.19 -18.87 0.54
N THR A 39 0.92 -17.63 0.14
CA THR A 39 -0.02 -17.35 -0.94
C THR A 39 0.44 -17.94 -2.27
N LYS A 40 1.73 -17.84 -2.60
CA LYS A 40 2.34 -18.50 -3.78
C LYS A 40 2.20 -20.01 -3.72
N LYS A 41 2.47 -20.62 -2.57
CA LYS A 41 2.36 -22.08 -2.39
C LYS A 41 0.98 -22.61 -2.71
N TYR A 42 -0.07 -21.87 -2.41
CA TYR A 42 -1.46 -22.30 -2.60
C TYR A 42 -2.14 -21.64 -3.81
N SER A 43 -1.40 -20.92 -4.65
CA SER A 43 -1.94 -20.19 -5.81
C SER A 43 -3.05 -19.19 -5.43
N ILE A 44 -2.93 -18.59 -4.27
CA ILE A 44 -3.83 -17.55 -3.75
C ILE A 44 -3.24 -16.19 -4.10
N LEU A 45 -4.06 -15.25 -4.58
CA LEU A 45 -3.59 -13.87 -4.85
C LEU A 45 -3.26 -13.14 -3.55
N MET A 46 -2.22 -12.31 -3.57
CA MET A 46 -1.91 -11.39 -2.49
C MET A 46 -2.24 -9.97 -2.92
N ILE A 47 -3.14 -9.34 -2.17
CA ILE A 47 -3.56 -7.94 -2.37
C ILE A 47 -3.04 -7.11 -1.21
N THR A 48 -2.35 -6.02 -1.53
CA THR A 48 -1.85 -5.08 -0.53
C THR A 48 -2.64 -3.78 -0.61
N ASP A 49 -3.22 -3.37 0.50
CA ASP A 49 -3.91 -2.09 0.61
C ASP A 49 -2.92 -1.00 1.05
N GLU A 50 -2.64 -0.09 0.13
CA GLU A 50 -1.77 1.08 0.32
C GLU A 50 -2.58 2.40 0.39
N VAL A 51 -3.88 2.31 0.57
CA VAL A 51 -4.76 3.49 0.62
C VAL A 51 -4.33 4.47 1.70
N MET A 52 -3.86 3.98 2.84
CA MET A 52 -3.40 4.83 3.94
C MET A 52 -1.89 4.97 4.01
N ALA A 53 -1.15 3.91 3.71
CA ALA A 53 0.29 3.83 3.91
C ALA A 53 1.12 4.29 2.71
N GLY A 54 0.53 4.34 1.51
CA GLY A 54 1.21 4.75 0.28
C GLY A 54 1.45 6.24 0.13
N PHE A 55 2.11 6.59 -0.97
CA PHE A 55 2.42 7.96 -1.40
C PHE A 55 3.20 8.76 -0.34
N GLY A 56 4.32 8.20 0.10
CA GLY A 56 5.29 8.89 0.96
C GLY A 56 4.97 8.87 2.45
N ARG A 57 3.82 8.29 2.88
CA ARG A 57 3.41 8.28 4.29
C ARG A 57 4.45 7.66 5.23
N THR A 58 5.14 6.63 4.78
CA THR A 58 6.18 5.90 5.53
C THR A 58 7.60 6.30 5.13
N GLY A 59 7.76 7.25 4.22
CA GLY A 59 9.05 7.60 3.63
C GLY A 59 9.40 6.78 2.38
N PHE A 60 8.49 5.95 1.91
CA PHE A 60 8.56 5.20 0.65
C PHE A 60 7.37 5.55 -0.24
N TRP A 61 7.46 5.32 -1.55
CA TRP A 61 6.31 5.50 -2.44
C TRP A 61 5.13 4.63 -2.01
N PHE A 62 5.39 3.38 -1.72
CA PHE A 62 4.46 2.46 -1.08
C PHE A 62 5.13 1.85 0.16
N ALA A 63 4.38 1.68 1.24
CA ALA A 63 4.95 1.13 2.47
C ALA A 63 5.47 -0.30 2.29
N LEU A 64 4.93 -1.05 1.32
CA LEU A 64 5.40 -2.39 0.96
C LEU A 64 6.87 -2.44 0.53
N ASP A 65 7.43 -1.32 0.05
CA ASP A 65 8.82 -1.24 -0.41
C ASP A 65 9.83 -1.49 0.74
N ASP A 66 9.44 -1.24 1.99
CA ASP A 66 10.26 -1.52 3.17
C ASP A 66 10.27 -3.01 3.58
N TYR A 67 9.39 -3.82 3.02
CA TYR A 67 9.16 -5.21 3.46
C TYR A 67 9.65 -6.30 2.49
N ASP A 68 10.32 -5.92 1.40
CA ASP A 68 10.93 -6.84 0.42
C ASP A 68 9.96 -7.92 -0.10
N TYR A 69 8.77 -7.51 -0.53
CA TYR A 69 7.82 -8.40 -1.21
C TYR A 69 7.08 -7.68 -2.33
N THR A 70 6.56 -8.45 -3.28
CA THR A 70 5.73 -7.93 -4.38
C THR A 70 4.38 -8.65 -4.36
N PRO A 71 3.26 -7.94 -4.12
CA PRO A 71 1.93 -8.50 -4.20
C PRO A 71 1.48 -8.69 -5.66
N ASP A 72 0.33 -9.32 -5.85
CA ASP A 72 -0.29 -9.45 -7.17
C ASP A 72 -1.13 -8.22 -7.52
N ILE A 73 -1.70 -7.56 -6.50
CA ILE A 73 -2.51 -6.35 -6.66
C ILE A 73 -2.20 -5.37 -5.52
N ILE A 74 -2.13 -4.08 -5.84
CA ILE A 74 -2.05 -2.99 -4.88
C ILE A 74 -3.30 -2.13 -5.03
N SER A 75 -4.03 -1.86 -3.94
CA SER A 75 -5.08 -0.84 -3.91
C SER A 75 -4.54 0.48 -3.38
N PHE A 76 -4.93 1.59 -3.98
CA PHE A 76 -4.49 2.92 -3.59
C PHE A 76 -5.59 3.98 -3.68
N ALA A 77 -5.47 5.03 -2.87
CA ALA A 77 -6.31 6.22 -2.89
C ALA A 77 -5.61 7.37 -2.14
N LYS A 78 -6.36 8.26 -1.57
CA LYS A 78 -5.92 9.37 -0.67
C LYS A 78 -4.69 10.13 -1.18
N GLY A 79 -3.49 9.69 -0.80
CA GLY A 79 -2.22 10.34 -1.16
C GLY A 79 -1.95 10.42 -2.66
N CYS A 80 -2.58 9.58 -3.48
CA CYS A 80 -2.36 9.56 -4.93
C CYS A 80 -2.62 10.91 -5.61
N ASN A 81 -3.46 11.78 -5.01
CA ASN A 81 -3.70 13.13 -5.48
C ASN A 81 -3.88 14.16 -4.36
N SER A 82 -3.34 13.89 -3.17
CA SER A 82 -3.39 14.78 -2.00
C SER A 82 -4.82 15.23 -1.59
N GLY A 83 -5.85 14.50 -2.01
CA GLY A 83 -7.25 14.76 -1.70
C GLY A 83 -7.89 15.88 -2.53
N TYR A 84 -7.26 16.35 -3.59
CA TYR A 84 -7.83 17.40 -4.46
C TYR A 84 -9.11 16.94 -5.16
N VAL A 85 -9.15 15.68 -5.59
CA VAL A 85 -10.33 15.07 -6.22
C VAL A 85 -10.51 13.66 -5.65
N PRO A 86 -11.75 13.20 -5.34
CA PRO A 86 -11.97 11.81 -4.96
C PRO A 86 -11.48 10.87 -6.06
N ALA A 87 -10.42 10.11 -5.77
CA ALA A 87 -9.81 9.16 -6.69
C ALA A 87 -9.13 8.02 -5.94
N GLY A 88 -8.99 6.92 -6.63
CA GLY A 88 -8.25 5.75 -6.21
C GLY A 88 -8.18 4.76 -7.36
N GLY A 89 -7.46 3.68 -7.17
CA GLY A 89 -7.28 2.68 -8.20
C GLY A 89 -6.63 1.41 -7.67
N VAL A 90 -6.32 0.55 -8.62
CA VAL A 90 -5.54 -0.65 -8.38
C VAL A 90 -4.40 -0.74 -9.39
N ILE A 91 -3.28 -1.27 -8.93
CA ILE A 91 -2.17 -1.69 -9.78
C ILE A 91 -2.20 -3.21 -9.79
N MET A 92 -2.18 -3.81 -10.96
CA MET A 92 -2.17 -5.26 -11.13
C MET A 92 -0.84 -5.71 -11.69
N SER A 93 -0.33 -6.86 -11.23
CA SER A 93 0.80 -7.53 -11.85
C SER A 93 0.43 -8.02 -13.25
N ASP A 94 1.42 -8.14 -14.13
CA ASP A 94 1.21 -8.62 -15.52
C ASP A 94 0.44 -9.95 -15.58
N PRO A 95 0.73 -10.97 -14.75
CA PRO A 95 -0.03 -12.23 -14.79
C PRO A 95 -1.53 -12.06 -14.46
N VAL A 96 -1.87 -11.07 -13.63
CA VAL A 96 -3.28 -10.75 -13.32
C VAL A 96 -3.90 -9.95 -14.46
N ALA A 97 -3.22 -8.92 -14.96
CA ALA A 97 -3.69 -8.07 -16.04
C ALA A 97 -3.95 -8.85 -17.34
N HIS A 98 -3.01 -9.72 -17.74
CA HIS A 98 -3.12 -10.56 -18.95
C HIS A 98 -4.28 -11.55 -18.95
N ARG A 99 -4.91 -11.80 -17.78
CA ARG A 99 -6.16 -12.59 -17.75
C ARG A 99 -7.32 -11.92 -18.46
N PHE A 100 -7.21 -10.61 -18.72
CA PHE A 100 -8.26 -9.80 -19.34
C PHE A 100 -7.96 -9.42 -20.79
N ASP A 101 -6.86 -9.92 -21.38
CA ASP A 101 -6.49 -9.57 -22.76
C ASP A 101 -7.57 -10.00 -23.78
N ASP A 102 -8.16 -11.19 -23.57
CA ASP A 102 -9.14 -11.80 -24.47
C ASP A 102 -10.59 -11.79 -23.90
N ILE A 103 -10.80 -11.19 -22.72
CA ILE A 103 -12.10 -11.13 -22.09
C ILE A 103 -12.43 -9.71 -21.61
N VAL A 104 -13.70 -9.36 -21.62
CA VAL A 104 -14.14 -8.09 -21.10
C VAL A 104 -13.87 -8.03 -19.58
N PHE A 105 -13.15 -7.01 -19.14
CA PHE A 105 -12.98 -6.75 -17.71
C PHE A 105 -14.36 -6.51 -17.08
N PRO A 106 -14.78 -7.33 -16.10
CA PRO A 106 -16.14 -7.28 -15.55
C PRO A 106 -16.36 -6.17 -14.52
N GLY A 107 -15.38 -5.28 -14.36
CA GLY A 107 -15.42 -4.12 -13.48
C GLY A 107 -15.65 -2.82 -14.25
N GLY A 108 -15.81 -1.76 -13.50
CA GLY A 108 -15.91 -0.41 -14.04
C GLY A 108 -16.95 0.41 -13.31
N LEU A 109 -16.50 1.54 -12.78
CA LEU A 109 -17.38 2.56 -12.23
C LEU A 109 -17.67 3.57 -13.34
N THR A 110 -18.84 4.21 -13.32
CA THR A 110 -19.22 5.23 -14.30
C THR A 110 -18.18 6.34 -14.43
N TYR A 111 -17.51 6.69 -13.35
CA TYR A 111 -16.48 7.74 -13.33
C TYR A 111 -15.04 7.21 -13.41
N SER A 112 -14.82 5.93 -13.75
CA SER A 112 -13.47 5.40 -13.99
C SER A 112 -12.78 6.18 -15.11
N GLY A 113 -11.50 6.55 -14.90
CA GLY A 113 -10.72 7.31 -15.86
C GLY A 113 -11.18 8.77 -16.04
N HIS A 114 -11.89 9.35 -15.07
CA HIS A 114 -12.36 10.73 -15.16
C HIS A 114 -11.19 11.70 -15.38
N PRO A 115 -11.18 12.53 -16.44
CA PRO A 115 -10.02 13.35 -16.81
C PRO A 115 -9.52 14.27 -15.70
N LEU A 116 -10.42 14.91 -14.97
CA LEU A 116 -10.05 15.77 -13.83
C LEU A 116 -9.32 14.96 -12.73
N ALA A 117 -9.81 13.77 -12.40
CA ALA A 117 -9.19 12.93 -11.40
C ALA A 117 -7.82 12.41 -11.86
N MET A 118 -7.72 11.98 -13.12
CA MET A 118 -6.43 11.53 -13.69
C MET A 118 -5.42 12.67 -13.76
N GLY A 119 -5.82 13.87 -14.20
CA GLY A 119 -4.97 15.05 -14.21
C GLY A 119 -4.46 15.43 -12.81
N ALA A 120 -5.32 15.36 -11.79
CA ALA A 120 -4.93 15.62 -10.41
C ALA A 120 -3.93 14.57 -9.87
N ILE A 121 -4.10 13.29 -10.24
CA ILE A 121 -3.15 12.23 -9.86
C ILE A 121 -1.79 12.50 -10.50
N VAL A 122 -1.75 12.73 -11.80
CA VAL A 122 -0.48 12.98 -12.53
C VAL A 122 0.24 14.18 -11.95
N ALA A 123 -0.44 15.33 -11.84
CA ALA A 123 0.16 16.55 -11.32
C ALA A 123 0.67 16.40 -9.87
N THR A 124 -0.03 15.64 -9.05
CA THR A 124 0.42 15.38 -7.66
C THR A 124 1.71 14.55 -7.65
N GLN A 125 1.78 13.50 -8.48
CA GLN A 125 2.97 12.65 -8.52
C GLN A 125 4.17 13.39 -9.10
N GLU A 126 3.99 14.18 -10.17
CA GLU A 126 5.04 15.06 -10.70
C GLU A 126 5.57 16.02 -9.63
N ALA A 127 4.68 16.69 -8.88
CA ALA A 127 5.10 17.57 -7.79
C ALA A 127 5.82 16.81 -6.66
N MET A 128 5.36 15.61 -6.31
CA MET A 128 6.02 14.78 -5.29
C MET A 128 7.44 14.37 -5.69
N GLU A 129 7.67 14.10 -6.97
CA GLU A 129 8.99 13.78 -7.52
C GLU A 129 9.87 15.04 -7.58
N GLU A 130 9.38 16.12 -8.18
CA GLU A 130 10.12 17.38 -8.35
C GLU A 130 10.55 18.01 -7.02
N GLU A 131 9.66 17.96 -6.01
CA GLU A 131 9.91 18.52 -4.68
C GLU A 131 10.55 17.53 -3.71
N HIS A 132 10.90 16.31 -4.15
CA HIS A 132 11.52 15.26 -3.33
C HIS A 132 10.75 14.97 -2.02
N ILE A 133 9.41 14.96 -2.10
CA ILE A 133 8.55 14.86 -0.90
C ILE A 133 8.75 13.52 -0.18
N VAL A 134 8.88 12.42 -0.91
CA VAL A 134 9.09 11.09 -0.33
C VAL A 134 10.43 11.00 0.41
N ASP A 135 11.51 11.50 -0.22
CA ASP A 135 12.85 11.54 0.38
C ASP A 135 12.89 12.41 1.64
N ASN A 136 12.20 13.57 1.58
CA ASN A 136 12.07 14.44 2.74
C ASN A 136 11.29 13.77 3.87
N ALA A 137 10.20 13.08 3.56
CA ALA A 137 9.42 12.34 4.56
C ALA A 137 10.27 11.25 5.25
N TYR A 138 11.07 10.51 4.46
CA TYR A 138 11.99 9.51 5.00
C TYR A 138 13.04 10.15 5.93
N THR A 139 13.71 11.21 5.46
CA THR A 139 14.78 11.89 6.22
C THR A 139 14.26 12.49 7.51
N ILE A 140 13.15 13.23 7.45
CA ILE A 140 12.55 13.84 8.64
C ILE A 140 12.04 12.78 9.62
N GLY A 141 11.42 11.72 9.10
CA GLY A 141 10.95 10.60 9.92
C GLY A 141 12.09 9.93 10.68
N LYS A 142 13.16 9.61 9.97
CA LYS A 142 14.32 8.89 10.52
C LYS A 142 15.22 9.74 11.40
N ASP A 143 15.57 10.94 10.96
CA ASP A 143 16.67 11.72 11.56
C ASP A 143 16.15 12.77 12.57
N VAL A 144 14.87 13.11 12.52
CA VAL A 144 14.29 14.13 13.39
C VAL A 144 13.19 13.56 14.28
N LEU A 145 12.09 13.08 13.69
CA LEU A 145 10.90 12.65 14.46
C LEU A 145 11.18 11.39 15.28
N GLY A 146 11.81 10.38 14.70
CA GLY A 146 12.12 9.11 15.38
C GLY A 146 12.93 9.32 16.65
N PRO A 147 14.11 9.98 16.61
CA PRO A 147 14.90 10.27 17.79
C PRO A 147 14.17 11.09 18.84
N GLN A 148 13.38 12.09 18.43
CA GLN A 148 12.61 12.92 19.37
C GLN A 148 11.50 12.13 20.06
N LEU A 149 10.77 11.27 19.31
CA LEU A 149 9.73 10.41 19.87
C LEU A 149 10.32 9.38 20.83
N THR A 150 11.47 8.79 20.49
CA THR A 150 12.19 7.88 21.40
C THR A 150 12.58 8.58 22.70
N ALA A 151 13.13 9.80 22.61
CA ALA A 151 13.49 10.57 23.79
C ALA A 151 12.26 10.93 24.66
N LEU A 152 11.11 11.19 24.04
CA LEU A 152 9.85 11.43 24.78
C LEU A 152 9.35 10.15 25.44
N TYR A 153 9.42 9.01 24.75
CA TYR A 153 9.06 7.69 25.30
C TYR A 153 9.91 7.37 26.54
N ASP A 154 11.22 7.53 26.44
CA ASP A 154 12.15 7.26 27.55
C ASP A 154 11.91 8.18 28.76
N LYS A 155 11.49 9.42 28.51
CA LYS A 155 11.22 10.41 29.54
C LYS A 155 9.86 10.25 30.24
N HIS A 156 8.87 9.72 29.54
CA HIS A 156 7.49 9.69 30.00
C HIS A 156 6.91 8.27 30.02
N PRO A 157 6.86 7.58 31.19
CA PRO A 157 6.43 6.19 31.27
C PRO A 157 4.96 5.94 30.91
N LYS A 158 4.18 6.98 30.64
CA LYS A 158 2.79 6.89 30.16
C LYS A 158 2.66 6.94 28.63
N ILE A 159 3.75 7.15 27.92
CA ILE A 159 3.80 7.08 26.46
C ILE A 159 4.16 5.65 26.11
N GLY A 160 3.30 4.97 25.36
CA GLY A 160 3.48 3.58 24.95
C GLY A 160 3.31 3.44 23.44
#